data_1454c7d11086d2eac8447b2fa96be648
#
_entry.id   1454c7d11086d2eac8447b2fa96be648
#
_cell.length_a   1.000
_cell.length_b   1.000
_cell.length_c   1.000
_cell.angle_alpha   90.00
_cell.angle_beta   90.00
_cell.angle_gamma   90.00
#
_symmetry.space_group_name_H-M   'P 1'
#
loop_
_entity.id
_entity.type
_entity.pdbx_description
1 polymer ?
#
loop_
_entity_poly.entity_id
_entity_poly.type
_entity_poly.pdbx_seq_one_letter_code
_entity_poly.pdbx_strand_id
1 'polypeptide(L)'
;IKKNPGHEVYTKHIVIIFDECHRSQFGDMHTAIVKNFKKYHLFGFTGTPIFSVNSGRAKNPEFFTTGQTFGDQLHSYTIVDAINDKNVLPFRVDYIKTMDVEEEITDEMVWDINREKVMMAPERIQIVTQYILEHFDQKTYRGDKTYIYNTLTNIAEVASAKRDEVEEIKQKQRISGFNSIFAVSSVPMAKLYYQEFKKQMAADPTKKLRVATIFSYGANEE
;
A
#
# COMPACT_ATOMS: atom_id res chain seq x y z
N ILE A 1 17.26 -21.43 -4.31
CA ILE A 1 18.60 -21.33 -4.93
C ILE A 1 19.67 -21.64 -3.91
N LYS A 2 19.85 -20.85 -2.85
CA LYS A 2 20.89 -21.07 -1.81
C LYS A 2 20.81 -22.43 -1.12
N LYS A 3 19.61 -23.00 -0.93
CA LYS A 3 19.40 -24.29 -0.24
C LYS A 3 19.66 -25.52 -1.15
N ASN A 4 19.53 -25.37 -2.46
CA ASN A 4 19.68 -26.47 -3.43
C ASN A 4 20.57 -26.02 -4.61
N PRO A 5 21.86 -25.78 -4.39
CA PRO A 5 22.79 -25.46 -5.45
C PRO A 5 22.97 -26.70 -6.35
N GLY A 6 22.85 -26.52 -7.66
CA GLY A 6 23.02 -27.62 -8.62
C GLY A 6 21.77 -28.45 -8.94
N HIS A 7 20.59 -28.01 -8.48
CA HIS A 7 19.34 -28.65 -8.86
C HIS A 7 19.15 -28.65 -10.39
N GLU A 8 18.67 -29.78 -10.94
CA GLU A 8 18.51 -29.97 -12.40
C GLU A 8 17.66 -28.90 -13.09
N VAL A 9 16.74 -28.25 -12.35
CA VAL A 9 15.87 -27.19 -12.89
C VAL A 9 16.67 -26.01 -13.47
N TYR A 10 17.89 -25.76 -12.98
CA TYR A 10 18.71 -24.63 -13.48
C TYR A 10 19.26 -24.85 -14.90
N THR A 11 19.23 -26.09 -15.39
CA THR A 11 19.65 -26.43 -16.75
C THR A 11 18.49 -26.52 -17.73
N LYS A 12 17.25 -26.57 -17.23
CA LYS A 12 16.05 -26.65 -18.05
C LYS A 12 15.72 -25.29 -18.66
N HIS A 13 14.99 -25.29 -19.79
CA HIS A 13 14.40 -24.07 -20.34
C HIS A 13 13.14 -23.76 -19.54
N ILE A 14 13.11 -22.59 -18.91
CA ILE A 14 12.03 -22.19 -18.02
C ILE A 14 11.47 -20.81 -18.39
N VAL A 15 10.24 -20.57 -17.96
CA VAL A 15 9.62 -19.26 -17.96
C VAL A 15 9.49 -18.80 -16.51
N ILE A 16 10.00 -17.63 -16.21
CA ILE A 16 9.95 -17.02 -14.89
C ILE A 16 9.04 -15.81 -14.94
N ILE A 17 8.02 -15.81 -14.12
CA ILE A 17 7.04 -14.72 -14.02
C ILE A 17 7.21 -14.07 -12.65
N PHE A 18 7.47 -12.77 -12.65
CA PHE A 18 7.47 -11.94 -11.44
C PHE A 18 6.18 -11.16 -11.35
N ASP A 19 5.40 -11.44 -10.33
CA ASP A 19 4.30 -10.58 -9.90
C ASP A 19 4.85 -9.48 -8.98
N GLU A 20 4.24 -8.29 -9.01
CA GLU A 20 4.74 -7.10 -8.30
C GLU A 20 6.25 -6.87 -8.53
N CYS A 21 6.67 -6.98 -9.79
CA CYS A 21 8.09 -7.06 -10.14
C CYS A 21 8.91 -5.83 -9.70
N HIS A 22 8.28 -4.67 -9.50
CA HIS A 22 8.93 -3.46 -8.98
C HIS A 22 9.55 -3.67 -7.59
N ARG A 23 9.08 -4.64 -6.78
CA ARG A 23 9.64 -4.95 -5.46
C ARG A 23 10.87 -5.85 -5.53
N SER A 24 10.96 -6.66 -6.55
CA SER A 24 11.98 -7.73 -6.66
C SER A 24 13.07 -7.45 -7.68
N GLN A 25 12.92 -6.45 -8.56
CA GLN A 25 13.84 -6.21 -9.68
C GLN A 25 15.25 -5.76 -9.26
N PHE A 26 15.42 -5.21 -8.06
CA PHE A 26 16.70 -4.68 -7.57
C PHE A 26 17.36 -5.55 -6.49
N GLY A 27 16.76 -6.66 -6.09
CA GLY A 27 17.20 -7.44 -4.95
C GLY A 27 18.20 -8.55 -5.29
N ASP A 28 18.85 -9.07 -4.25
CA ASP A 28 19.73 -10.24 -4.34
C ASP A 28 19.04 -11.47 -4.93
N MET A 29 17.73 -11.58 -4.75
CA MET A 29 16.92 -12.67 -5.30
C MET A 29 16.92 -12.63 -6.83
N HIS A 30 16.68 -11.48 -7.46
CA HIS A 30 16.71 -11.32 -8.91
C HIS A 30 18.09 -11.69 -9.44
N THR A 31 19.15 -11.13 -8.85
CA THR A 31 20.53 -11.42 -9.23
C THR A 31 20.85 -12.92 -9.08
N ALA A 32 20.39 -13.56 -8.02
CA ALA A 32 20.59 -14.98 -7.81
C ALA A 32 19.85 -15.84 -8.83
N ILE A 33 18.66 -15.44 -9.27
CA ILE A 33 17.88 -16.11 -10.31
C ILE A 33 18.62 -16.04 -11.65
N VAL A 34 18.94 -14.84 -12.09
CA VAL A 34 19.61 -14.62 -13.39
C VAL A 34 20.96 -15.33 -13.47
N LYS A 35 21.73 -15.41 -12.37
CA LYS A 35 23.01 -16.12 -12.34
C LYS A 35 22.89 -17.63 -12.40
N ASN A 36 21.83 -18.22 -11.86
CA ASN A 36 21.71 -19.68 -11.76
C ASN A 36 20.97 -20.34 -12.93
N PHE A 37 19.99 -19.66 -13.51
CA PHE A 37 19.26 -20.18 -14.65
C PHE A 37 19.97 -19.81 -15.96
N LYS A 38 20.23 -20.79 -16.82
CA LYS A 38 20.99 -20.61 -18.06
C LYS A 38 20.10 -20.41 -19.29
N LYS A 39 18.88 -20.96 -19.26
CA LYS A 39 17.91 -20.90 -20.38
C LYS A 39 16.56 -20.50 -19.81
N TYR A 40 16.24 -19.20 -19.90
CA TYR A 40 14.99 -18.70 -19.33
C TYR A 40 14.42 -17.55 -20.15
N HIS A 41 13.10 -17.38 -20.03
CA HIS A 41 12.40 -16.15 -20.36
C HIS A 41 11.91 -15.50 -19.07
N LEU A 42 11.98 -14.18 -19.01
CA LEU A 42 11.65 -13.40 -17.85
C LEU A 42 10.49 -12.46 -18.18
N PHE A 43 9.40 -12.54 -17.42
CA PHE A 43 8.26 -11.64 -17.53
C PHE A 43 8.00 -10.96 -16.21
N GLY A 44 7.77 -9.65 -16.25
CA GLY A 44 7.40 -8.84 -15.07
C GLY A 44 5.99 -8.29 -15.19
N PHE A 45 5.17 -8.48 -14.18
CA PHE A 45 3.87 -7.86 -14.03
C PHE A 45 3.91 -6.88 -12.86
N THR A 46 3.40 -5.67 -13.05
CA THR A 46 3.37 -4.66 -11.99
C THR A 46 2.34 -3.57 -12.27
N GLY A 47 1.67 -3.12 -11.24
CA GLY A 47 0.81 -1.93 -11.28
C GLY A 47 1.59 -0.61 -11.19
N THR A 48 2.89 -0.66 -10.80
CA THR A 48 3.73 0.52 -10.58
C THR A 48 5.11 0.35 -11.22
N PRO A 49 5.21 0.39 -12.56
CA PRO A 49 6.49 0.25 -13.25
C PRO A 49 7.43 1.40 -12.87
N ILE A 50 8.73 1.09 -12.83
CA ILE A 50 9.77 2.05 -12.55
C ILE A 50 10.33 2.57 -13.87
N PHE A 51 10.16 3.86 -14.09
CA PHE A 51 10.70 4.60 -15.22
C PHE A 51 11.91 5.43 -14.75
N SER A 52 12.68 5.97 -15.69
CA SER A 52 13.84 6.83 -15.36
C SER A 52 13.49 8.04 -14.48
N VAL A 53 12.28 8.60 -14.66
CA VAL A 53 11.79 9.76 -13.90
C VAL A 53 11.44 9.46 -12.43
N ASN A 54 11.20 8.19 -12.09
CA ASN A 54 10.83 7.78 -10.73
C ASN A 54 11.76 6.71 -10.14
N SER A 55 12.89 6.43 -10.80
CA SER A 55 13.80 5.33 -10.44
C SER A 55 14.63 5.58 -9.16
N GLY A 56 14.70 6.80 -8.67
CA GLY A 56 15.54 7.12 -7.52
C GLY A 56 17.02 6.77 -7.74
N ARG A 57 17.82 6.76 -6.66
CA ARG A 57 19.23 6.32 -6.70
C ARG A 57 19.29 4.82 -6.38
N ALA A 58 19.23 3.98 -7.39
CA ALA A 58 19.44 2.54 -7.20
C ALA A 58 20.92 2.21 -6.93
N LYS A 59 21.16 1.17 -6.13
CA LYS A 59 22.53 0.69 -5.82
C LYS A 59 23.23 0.08 -7.05
N ASN A 60 22.48 -0.39 -8.05
CA ASN A 60 23.03 -0.97 -9.29
C ASN A 60 22.53 -0.21 -10.51
N PRO A 61 23.44 0.47 -11.25
CA PRO A 61 23.07 1.25 -12.43
C PRO A 61 22.47 0.43 -13.60
N GLU A 62 22.68 -0.87 -13.63
CA GLU A 62 22.19 -1.73 -14.73
C GLU A 62 20.69 -2.05 -14.62
N PHE A 63 20.07 -1.83 -13.45
CA PHE A 63 18.67 -2.19 -13.19
C PHE A 63 17.85 -1.05 -12.62
N PHE A 64 18.01 0.15 -13.18
CA PHE A 64 17.30 1.34 -12.71
C PHE A 64 15.81 1.32 -13.02
N THR A 65 15.42 0.74 -14.14
CA THR A 65 14.05 0.76 -14.63
C THR A 65 13.50 -0.64 -14.84
N THR A 66 12.18 -0.74 -14.87
CA THR A 66 11.50 -2.01 -15.18
C THR A 66 11.87 -2.51 -16.59
N GLY A 67 11.97 -1.59 -17.55
CA GLY A 67 12.38 -1.93 -18.92
C GLY A 67 13.81 -2.46 -19.01
N GLN A 68 14.76 -1.93 -18.24
CA GLN A 68 16.12 -2.45 -18.20
C GLN A 68 16.21 -3.87 -17.64
N THR A 69 15.30 -4.20 -16.72
CA THR A 69 15.29 -5.51 -16.05
C THR A 69 14.53 -6.57 -16.85
N PHE A 70 13.40 -6.21 -17.44
CA PHE A 70 12.46 -7.16 -18.05
C PHE A 70 12.34 -7.01 -19.57
N GLY A 71 12.95 -5.97 -20.17
CA GLY A 71 12.84 -5.69 -21.60
C GLY A 71 11.64 -4.80 -21.94
N ASP A 72 11.18 -4.90 -23.18
CA ASP A 72 10.13 -4.05 -23.71
C ASP A 72 8.78 -4.27 -23.03
N GLN A 73 8.01 -3.20 -22.89
CA GLN A 73 6.66 -3.26 -22.38
C GLN A 73 5.74 -3.92 -23.42
N LEU A 74 5.23 -5.10 -23.09
CA LEU A 74 4.39 -5.89 -23.99
C LEU A 74 2.92 -5.46 -23.95
N HIS A 75 2.44 -5.01 -22.80
CA HIS A 75 1.05 -4.62 -22.57
C HIS A 75 0.95 -3.55 -21.48
N SER A 76 -0.07 -2.70 -21.58
CA SER A 76 -0.43 -1.74 -20.56
C SER A 76 -1.95 -1.69 -20.41
N TYR A 77 -2.43 -1.74 -19.16
CA TYR A 77 -3.81 -1.51 -18.78
C TYR A 77 -3.81 -0.53 -17.63
N THR A 78 -4.08 0.72 -17.94
CA THR A 78 -3.95 1.82 -16.99
C THR A 78 -5.20 1.96 -16.13
N ILE A 79 -5.09 2.75 -15.04
CA ILE A 79 -6.25 3.10 -14.21
C ILE A 79 -7.34 3.84 -15.03
N VAL A 80 -6.95 4.58 -16.07
CA VAL A 80 -7.87 5.27 -16.96
C VAL A 80 -8.66 4.26 -17.79
N ASP A 81 -7.98 3.24 -18.33
CA ASP A 81 -8.61 2.16 -19.06
C ASP A 81 -9.60 1.40 -18.16
N ALA A 82 -9.18 1.08 -16.94
CA ALA A 82 -10.00 0.38 -15.96
C ALA A 82 -11.25 1.18 -15.53
N ILE A 83 -11.16 2.50 -15.44
CA ILE A 83 -12.31 3.37 -15.18
C ILE A 83 -13.26 3.40 -16.37
N ASN A 84 -12.72 3.52 -17.59
CA ASN A 84 -13.52 3.54 -18.83
C ASN A 84 -14.28 2.20 -19.02
N ASP A 85 -13.62 1.08 -18.70
CA ASP A 85 -14.21 -0.25 -18.75
C ASP A 85 -15.14 -0.54 -17.55
N LYS A 86 -15.30 0.40 -16.62
CA LYS A 86 -16.11 0.27 -15.39
C LYS A 86 -15.64 -0.82 -14.44
N ASN A 87 -14.39 -1.24 -14.54
CA ASN A 87 -13.75 -2.18 -13.61
C ASN A 87 -13.28 -1.49 -12.33
N VAL A 88 -13.04 -0.18 -12.38
CA VAL A 88 -12.66 0.67 -11.25
C VAL A 88 -13.57 1.88 -11.21
N LEU A 89 -13.98 2.28 -10.02
CA LEU A 89 -14.74 3.51 -9.82
C LEU A 89 -13.83 4.73 -10.04
N PRO A 90 -14.37 5.83 -10.63
CA PRO A 90 -13.63 7.07 -10.70
C PRO A 90 -13.32 7.59 -9.30
N PHE A 91 -12.16 8.22 -9.14
CA PHE A 91 -11.70 8.77 -7.87
C PHE A 91 -11.22 10.21 -8.05
N ARG A 92 -11.16 10.92 -6.95
CA ARG A 92 -10.60 12.26 -6.85
C ARG A 92 -9.47 12.28 -5.86
N VAL A 93 -8.39 12.99 -6.17
CA VAL A 93 -7.26 13.21 -5.27
C VAL A 93 -7.33 14.65 -4.76
N ASP A 94 -7.42 14.80 -3.45
CA ASP A 94 -7.33 16.09 -2.76
C ASP A 94 -5.99 16.16 -2.02
N TYR A 95 -5.21 17.20 -2.28
CA TYR A 95 -3.96 17.48 -1.57
C TYR A 95 -4.22 18.48 -0.46
N ILE A 96 -3.75 18.15 0.75
CA ILE A 96 -3.94 19.00 1.94
C ILE A 96 -2.58 19.39 2.45
N LYS A 97 -2.33 20.70 2.54
CA LYS A 97 -1.12 21.25 3.13
C LYS A 97 -1.22 21.11 4.66
N THR A 98 -0.33 20.33 5.24
CA THR A 98 -0.29 20.07 6.70
C THR A 98 0.91 20.72 7.40
N MET A 99 1.71 21.49 6.65
CA MET A 99 2.87 22.24 7.16
C MET A 99 3.01 23.51 6.34
N ASP A 100 3.34 24.60 7.00
CA ASP A 100 3.82 25.80 6.34
C ASP A 100 5.30 25.64 6.08
N VAL A 101 5.67 25.67 4.81
CA VAL A 101 7.04 25.65 4.35
C VAL A 101 7.34 27.08 3.89
N GLU A 102 8.38 27.68 4.42
CA GLU A 102 8.85 29.00 3.93
C GLU A 102 9.19 28.91 2.44
N GLU A 103 8.85 29.95 1.68
CA GLU A 103 8.89 29.91 0.20
C GLU A 103 10.29 29.76 -0.42
N GLU A 104 11.37 29.84 0.37
CA GLU A 104 12.76 29.73 -0.09
C GLU A 104 13.48 28.48 0.43
N ILE A 105 12.89 27.30 0.27
CA ILE A 105 13.63 26.05 0.56
C ILE A 105 14.37 25.63 -0.71
N THR A 106 15.71 25.68 -0.67
CA THR A 106 16.55 25.12 -1.72
C THR A 106 16.57 23.60 -1.67
N ASP A 107 16.83 22.95 -2.81
CA ASP A 107 16.91 21.47 -2.89
C ASP A 107 17.93 20.88 -1.90
N GLU A 108 18.98 21.63 -1.54
CA GLU A 108 19.99 21.24 -0.55
C GLU A 108 19.40 21.19 0.88
N MET A 109 18.54 22.13 1.25
CA MET A 109 17.88 22.15 2.56
C MET A 109 16.87 21.01 2.73
N VAL A 110 16.29 20.52 1.63
CA VAL A 110 15.36 19.36 1.65
C VAL A 110 16.09 18.06 2.00
N TRP A 111 17.40 17.94 1.70
CA TRP A 111 18.20 16.75 2.01
C TRP A 111 18.50 16.58 3.50
N ASP A 112 18.58 17.67 4.24
CA ASP A 112 18.86 17.65 5.68
C ASP A 112 17.61 17.49 6.55
N ILE A 113 16.41 17.58 5.97
CA ILE A 113 15.17 17.37 6.69
C ILE A 113 15.02 15.88 6.99
N ASN A 114 15.10 15.51 8.26
CA ASN A 114 14.73 14.17 8.70
C ASN A 114 13.21 13.97 8.52
N ARG A 115 12.84 13.42 7.36
CA ARG A 115 11.44 13.20 6.96
C ARG A 115 10.64 12.46 8.03
N GLU A 116 11.23 11.47 8.66
CA GLU A 116 10.57 10.68 9.70
C GLU A 116 10.22 11.55 10.90
N LYS A 117 11.16 12.37 11.37
CA LYS A 117 10.95 13.29 12.48
C LYS A 117 9.83 14.30 12.19
N VAL A 118 9.82 14.86 10.98
CA VAL A 118 8.77 15.80 10.56
C VAL A 118 7.41 15.13 10.45
N MET A 119 7.38 13.92 9.89
CA MET A 119 6.14 13.16 9.75
C MET A 119 5.54 12.71 11.08
N MET A 120 6.37 12.55 12.12
CA MET A 120 5.98 12.17 13.47
C MET A 120 5.81 13.37 14.43
N ALA A 121 5.96 14.61 13.93
CA ALA A 121 5.79 15.81 14.75
C ALA A 121 4.40 15.87 15.38
N PRO A 122 4.28 16.09 16.71
CA PRO A 122 3.00 16.06 17.43
C PRO A 122 1.98 17.05 16.85
N GLU A 123 2.42 18.24 16.46
CA GLU A 123 1.58 19.29 15.88
C GLU A 123 0.97 18.82 14.55
N ARG A 124 1.77 18.17 13.71
CA ARG A 124 1.30 17.61 12.45
C ARG A 124 0.28 16.49 12.65
N ILE A 125 0.55 15.57 13.59
CA ILE A 125 -0.35 14.48 13.95
C ILE A 125 -1.68 15.05 14.45
N GLN A 126 -1.64 16.08 15.28
CA GLN A 126 -2.83 16.77 15.78
C GLN A 126 -3.65 17.40 14.65
N ILE A 127 -3.01 18.17 13.77
CA ILE A 127 -3.67 18.86 12.64
C ILE A 127 -4.32 17.85 11.68
N VAL A 128 -3.57 16.81 11.31
CA VAL A 128 -4.08 15.78 10.39
C VAL A 128 -5.26 15.02 11.01
N THR A 129 -5.18 14.67 12.29
CA THR A 129 -6.26 14.00 13.00
C THR A 129 -7.49 14.88 13.07
N GLN A 130 -7.33 16.14 13.43
CA GLN A 130 -8.42 17.12 13.48
C GLN A 130 -9.09 17.27 12.10
N TYR A 131 -8.31 17.44 11.04
CA TYR A 131 -8.84 17.53 9.68
C TYR A 131 -9.67 16.31 9.29
N ILE A 132 -9.18 15.11 9.60
CA ILE A 132 -9.90 13.87 9.31
C ILE A 132 -11.23 13.84 10.06
N LEU A 133 -11.23 14.16 11.35
CA LEU A 133 -12.44 14.17 12.17
C LEU A 133 -13.49 15.20 11.71
N GLU A 134 -13.04 16.36 11.24
CA GLU A 134 -13.92 17.44 10.76
C GLU A 134 -14.56 17.13 9.41
N HIS A 135 -13.84 16.43 8.53
CA HIS A 135 -14.27 16.20 7.15
C HIS A 135 -14.74 14.76 6.88
N PHE A 136 -14.70 13.88 7.89
CA PHE A 136 -14.98 12.45 7.70
C PHE A 136 -16.35 12.20 7.09
N ASP A 137 -17.39 12.80 7.66
CA ASP A 137 -18.77 12.56 7.23
C ASP A 137 -19.01 13.08 5.80
N GLN A 138 -18.43 14.24 5.45
CA GLN A 138 -18.48 14.79 4.12
C GLN A 138 -17.75 13.92 3.10
N LYS A 139 -16.51 13.53 3.42
CA LYS A 139 -15.65 12.73 2.52
C LYS A 139 -16.14 11.30 2.33
N THR A 140 -16.83 10.76 3.31
CA THR A 140 -17.38 9.40 3.28
C THR A 140 -18.87 9.35 2.92
N TYR A 141 -19.49 10.47 2.58
CA TYR A 141 -20.93 10.60 2.28
C TYR A 141 -21.82 10.05 3.39
N ARG A 142 -21.40 10.15 4.64
CA ARG A 142 -22.20 9.73 5.79
C ARG A 142 -23.41 10.65 5.95
N GLY A 143 -24.60 10.04 5.98
CA GLY A 143 -25.86 10.80 5.96
C GLY A 143 -26.49 10.93 4.58
N ASP A 144 -25.70 11.01 3.50
CA ASP A 144 -26.21 11.20 2.14
C ASP A 144 -26.51 9.89 1.43
N LYS A 145 -25.70 8.86 1.71
CA LYS A 145 -25.80 7.56 1.04
C LYS A 145 -25.85 6.41 2.05
N THR A 146 -26.70 5.46 1.73
CA THR A 146 -26.82 4.22 2.51
C THR A 146 -26.53 3.02 1.61
N TYR A 147 -25.73 2.09 2.13
CA TYR A 147 -25.35 0.88 1.43
C TYR A 147 -25.78 -0.35 2.20
N ILE A 148 -26.13 -1.39 1.47
CA ILE A 148 -26.42 -2.71 2.03
C ILE A 148 -25.26 -3.62 1.69
N TYR A 149 -24.70 -4.28 2.68
CA TYR A 149 -23.63 -5.25 2.50
C TYR A 149 -23.90 -6.52 3.33
N ASN A 150 -23.25 -7.60 2.94
CA ASN A 150 -23.32 -8.85 3.67
C ASN A 150 -22.19 -8.92 4.70
N THR A 151 -22.52 -9.04 5.96
CA THR A 151 -21.55 -9.31 7.04
C THR A 151 -21.55 -10.79 7.34
N LEU A 152 -20.35 -11.35 7.45
CA LEU A 152 -20.15 -12.70 7.92
C LEU A 152 -20.36 -12.75 9.43
N THR A 153 -21.31 -13.53 9.92
CA THR A 153 -21.62 -13.59 11.35
C THR A 153 -20.82 -14.64 12.10
N ASN A 154 -20.35 -15.66 11.39
CA ASN A 154 -19.54 -16.76 11.93
C ASN A 154 -18.05 -16.66 11.54
N ILE A 155 -17.49 -15.44 11.56
CA ILE A 155 -16.09 -15.16 11.15
C ILE A 155 -15.08 -16.05 11.88
N ALA A 156 -15.24 -16.25 13.20
CA ALA A 156 -14.31 -17.05 13.99
C ALA A 156 -14.29 -18.51 13.58
N GLU A 157 -15.44 -19.08 13.26
CA GLU A 157 -15.60 -20.47 12.79
C GLU A 157 -14.98 -20.65 11.41
N VAL A 158 -15.31 -19.74 10.48
CA VAL A 158 -14.78 -19.77 9.10
C VAL A 158 -13.25 -19.54 9.10
N ALA A 159 -12.75 -18.65 9.94
CA ALA A 159 -11.32 -18.36 10.02
C ALA A 159 -10.48 -19.50 10.63
N SER A 160 -11.09 -20.33 11.48
CA SER A 160 -10.42 -21.47 12.12
C SER A 160 -10.57 -22.79 11.34
N ALA A 161 -11.50 -22.86 10.41
CA ALA A 161 -11.78 -24.06 9.61
C ALA A 161 -10.84 -24.19 8.41
N LYS A 162 -10.67 -25.41 7.93
CA LYS A 162 -10.06 -25.62 6.61
C LYS A 162 -11.03 -25.14 5.53
N ARG A 163 -10.47 -24.79 4.38
CA ARG A 163 -11.22 -24.28 3.25
C ARG A 163 -12.39 -25.23 2.92
N ASP A 164 -13.58 -24.66 2.83
CA ASP A 164 -14.84 -25.35 2.49
C ASP A 164 -15.44 -26.30 3.56
N GLU A 165 -14.90 -26.33 4.79
CA GLU A 165 -15.47 -27.14 5.88
C GLU A 165 -16.62 -26.46 6.65
N VAL A 166 -16.72 -25.12 6.58
CA VAL A 166 -17.74 -24.34 7.30
C VAL A 166 -18.46 -23.43 6.33
N GLU A 167 -19.78 -23.48 6.35
CA GLU A 167 -20.63 -22.62 5.54
C GLU A 167 -20.59 -21.17 6.08
N GLU A 168 -20.44 -20.21 5.17
CA GLU A 168 -20.47 -18.79 5.49
C GLU A 168 -21.90 -18.33 5.78
N ILE A 169 -22.18 -17.92 7.03
CA ILE A 169 -23.46 -17.33 7.42
C ILE A 169 -23.42 -15.83 7.22
N LYS A 170 -24.11 -15.35 6.18
CA LYS A 170 -24.16 -13.93 5.80
C LYS A 170 -25.43 -13.26 6.28
N GLN A 171 -25.28 -12.13 6.97
CA GLN A 171 -26.37 -11.26 7.37
C GLN A 171 -26.27 -9.92 6.63
N LYS A 172 -27.41 -9.47 6.08
CA LYS A 172 -27.49 -8.14 5.46
C LYS A 172 -27.45 -7.04 6.54
N GLN A 173 -26.50 -6.13 6.41
CA GLN A 173 -26.42 -4.94 7.24
C GLN A 173 -26.49 -3.67 6.40
N ARG A 174 -27.01 -2.63 7.02
CA ARG A 174 -27.12 -1.30 6.42
C ARG A 174 -26.11 -0.36 7.07
N ILE A 175 -25.27 0.29 6.26
CA ILE A 175 -24.36 1.33 6.72
C ILE A 175 -24.66 2.66 6.03
N SER A 176 -24.45 3.74 6.75
CA SER A 176 -24.49 5.10 6.21
C SER A 176 -23.07 5.51 5.81
N GLY A 177 -22.91 5.94 4.56
CA GLY A 177 -21.63 6.34 4.00
C GLY A 177 -20.62 5.19 3.78
N PHE A 178 -19.38 5.57 3.46
CA PHE A 178 -18.28 4.64 3.23
C PHE A 178 -17.38 4.50 4.47
N ASN A 179 -16.67 3.40 4.56
CA ASN A 179 -15.51 3.27 5.43
C ASN A 179 -14.29 3.94 4.79
N SER A 180 -13.29 4.29 5.59
CA SER A 180 -12.05 4.84 5.06
C SER A 180 -10.84 4.07 5.61
N ILE A 181 -9.75 4.09 4.84
CA ILE A 181 -8.46 3.55 5.23
C ILE A 181 -7.49 4.72 5.36
N PHE A 182 -6.86 4.84 6.52
CA PHE A 182 -5.79 5.79 6.77
C PHE A 182 -4.46 5.06 6.84
N ALA A 183 -3.65 5.20 5.79
CA ALA A 183 -2.35 4.57 5.70
C ALA A 183 -1.25 5.52 6.18
N VAL A 184 -0.33 5.00 6.96
CA VAL A 184 0.85 5.71 7.46
C VAL A 184 2.11 4.90 7.22
N SER A 185 3.28 5.55 7.28
CA SER A 185 4.55 4.93 6.85
C SER A 185 5.11 3.89 7.84
N SER A 186 4.68 3.90 9.10
CA SER A 186 5.24 2.98 10.10
C SER A 186 4.25 2.63 11.22
N VAL A 187 4.50 1.51 11.90
CA VAL A 187 3.73 1.07 13.07
C VAL A 187 3.81 2.06 14.24
N PRO A 188 4.98 2.63 14.60
CA PRO A 188 5.06 3.71 15.59
C PRO A 188 4.15 4.89 15.25
N MET A 189 4.18 5.36 14.00
CA MET A 189 3.31 6.44 13.55
C MET A 189 1.82 6.09 13.66
N ALA A 190 1.43 4.87 13.28
CA ALA A 190 0.05 4.41 13.42
C ALA A 190 -0.42 4.43 14.90
N LYS A 191 0.45 4.07 15.83
CA LYS A 191 0.16 4.14 17.28
C LYS A 191 -0.05 5.58 17.75
N LEU A 192 0.78 6.53 17.30
CA LEU A 192 0.65 7.95 17.63
C LEU A 192 -0.68 8.53 17.11
N TYR A 193 -1.01 8.28 15.85
CA TYR A 193 -2.31 8.69 15.29
C TYR A 193 -3.49 8.08 16.05
N TYR A 194 -3.43 6.79 16.39
CA TYR A 194 -4.49 6.13 17.12
C TYR A 194 -4.73 6.75 18.50
N GLN A 195 -3.65 7.10 19.21
CA GLN A 195 -3.74 7.80 20.49
C GLN A 195 -4.33 9.21 20.32
N GLU A 196 -3.91 9.94 19.30
CA GLU A 196 -4.43 11.28 19.05
C GLU A 196 -5.91 11.26 18.63
N PHE A 197 -6.35 10.29 17.81
CA PHE A 197 -7.77 10.06 17.53
C PHE A 197 -8.57 9.86 18.83
N LYS A 198 -8.11 8.99 19.72
CA LYS A 198 -8.77 8.77 21.02
C LYS A 198 -8.87 10.04 21.83
N LYS A 199 -7.78 10.80 21.90
CA LYS A 199 -7.71 12.06 22.67
C LYS A 199 -8.69 13.09 22.13
N GLN A 200 -8.71 13.34 20.83
CA GLN A 200 -9.59 14.34 20.22
C GLN A 200 -11.07 13.92 20.28
N MET A 201 -11.38 12.64 20.08
CA MET A 201 -12.75 12.12 20.22
C MET A 201 -13.24 12.14 21.67
N ALA A 202 -12.35 12.01 22.66
CA ALA A 202 -12.71 12.17 24.06
C ALA A 202 -12.99 13.64 24.44
N ALA A 203 -12.28 14.57 23.80
CA ALA A 203 -12.49 16.00 23.99
C ALA A 203 -13.78 16.52 23.32
N ASP A 204 -14.17 15.92 22.20
CA ASP A 204 -15.40 16.29 21.46
C ASP A 204 -16.28 15.05 21.22
N PRO A 205 -17.27 14.78 22.07
CA PRO A 205 -18.15 13.63 21.95
C PRO A 205 -19.02 13.62 20.67
N THR A 206 -19.12 14.73 19.95
CA THR A 206 -19.89 14.81 18.70
C THR A 206 -19.13 14.15 17.53
N LYS A 207 -17.81 14.08 17.63
CA LYS A 207 -16.91 13.52 16.59
C LYS A 207 -16.57 12.05 16.88
N LYS A 208 -17.58 11.18 17.01
CA LYS A 208 -17.37 9.75 17.30
C LYS A 208 -17.17 8.92 16.04
N LEU A 209 -15.95 8.45 15.82
CA LEU A 209 -15.63 7.43 14.82
C LEU A 209 -15.27 6.10 15.49
N ARG A 210 -15.53 4.99 14.79
CA ARG A 210 -14.97 3.69 15.15
C ARG A 210 -13.63 3.56 14.45
N VAL A 211 -12.55 3.73 15.20
CA VAL A 211 -11.18 3.65 14.71
C VAL A 211 -10.56 2.33 15.16
N ALA A 212 -10.04 1.54 14.24
CA ALA A 212 -9.28 0.34 14.52
C ALA A 212 -7.92 0.42 13.82
N THR A 213 -6.92 -0.25 14.38
CA THR A 213 -5.59 -0.36 13.80
C THR A 213 -5.34 -1.77 13.30
N ILE A 214 -4.73 -1.88 12.14
CA ILE A 214 -4.31 -3.15 11.54
C ILE A 214 -2.80 -3.12 11.40
N PHE A 215 -2.11 -4.06 12.04
CA PHE A 215 -0.68 -4.26 11.90
C PHE A 215 -0.42 -5.65 11.35
N SER A 216 0.49 -5.76 10.38
CA SER A 216 1.05 -7.04 10.02
C SER A 216 2.19 -7.37 10.99
N TYR A 217 2.04 -8.43 11.78
CA TYR A 217 3.14 -9.02 12.52
C TYR A 217 3.87 -10.00 11.58
N GLY A 218 4.64 -9.48 10.64
CA GLY A 218 5.73 -10.23 10.08
C GLY A 218 6.98 -9.80 10.83
N ALA A 219 7.74 -10.73 11.40
CA ALA A 219 9.09 -10.41 11.82
C ALA A 219 9.83 -9.88 10.59
N ASN A 220 10.05 -8.58 10.54
CA ASN A 220 11.07 -8.04 9.67
C ASN A 220 12.39 -8.53 10.30
N GLU A 221 12.85 -9.67 9.87
CA GLU A 221 14.26 -10.02 10.03
C GLU A 221 15.02 -9.02 9.15
N GLU A 222 15.58 -8.01 9.80
CA GLU A 222 16.62 -7.17 9.24
C GLU A 222 17.89 -7.97 8.94
#